data_33d1c8329f8447fb4ae3e23c33ea115e
#
_entry.id   33d1c8329f8447fb4ae3e23c33ea115e
#
_cell.length_a   1.000
_cell.length_b   1.000
_cell.length_c   1.000
_cell.angle_alpha   90.00
_cell.angle_beta   90.00
_cell.angle_gamma   90.00
#
_symmetry.space_group_name_H-M   'P 1'
#
loop_
_entity.id
_entity.type
_entity.pdbx_description
1 polymer ?
#
loop_
_entity_poly.entity_id
_entity_poly.type
_entity_poly.pdbx_seq_one_letter_code
_entity_poly.pdbx_strand_id
1 'polypeptide(L)'
;MAETTELKKSDFYFDLPQELIAQDPLEDRSSSRLLVLDKNTGEISHHIFRDIIDYLHPGDCLVLNNTKVIPARLLGEREGTGGHVEVLLLKRKEADVWETLVKPGKKCKPGQRLTFGDGLLKAEVLETVEEGNRLIRFEYEGIFEEVLDKLGEMPLPPYITHKLKDKNRYQTVYAKYEGSAAAPTAGLHFTQELLQQIADKGIKIAYVTLHVGLGTFRPVKEENVLEHHMHSEYYQVTEEAANTINETKKNGGRVICVGTTSCRTVESAADEQGMVQPGCDNTEIFIYPGYRFKVLDALITNFHLPESTLVMLVSALAGREHILHAYEEAIHEKYRFFSFGD
;
A
#
# COMPACT_ATOMS: atom_id res chain seq x y z
N MET A 1 -14.04 26.83 25.45
CA MET A 1 -12.93 25.84 25.40
C MET A 1 -13.53 24.55 24.89
N ALA A 2 -13.34 24.22 23.63
CA ALA A 2 -13.77 22.94 23.10
C ALA A 2 -12.92 21.87 23.78
N GLU A 3 -13.56 20.92 24.44
CA GLU A 3 -12.92 19.71 24.92
C GLU A 3 -12.24 19.08 23.69
N THR A 4 -10.93 19.05 23.68
CA THR A 4 -10.16 18.21 22.79
C THR A 4 -10.47 16.76 23.19
N THR A 5 -11.48 16.19 22.59
CA THR A 5 -11.83 14.79 22.77
C THR A 5 -10.61 13.98 22.33
N GLU A 6 -9.96 13.32 23.26
CA GLU A 6 -8.79 12.48 23.02
C GLU A 6 -9.18 11.40 22.02
N LEU A 7 -8.59 11.41 20.82
CA LEU A 7 -8.89 10.45 19.76
C LEU A 7 -8.20 9.13 20.07
N LYS A 8 -8.99 8.06 20.26
CA LYS A 8 -8.50 6.73 20.64
C LYS A 8 -8.53 5.80 19.44
N LYS A 9 -7.58 4.87 19.42
CA LYS A 9 -7.54 3.78 18.45
C LYS A 9 -8.86 2.99 18.45
N SER A 10 -9.39 2.69 19.63
CA SER A 10 -10.67 1.99 19.82
C SER A 10 -11.88 2.70 19.21
N ASP A 11 -11.81 4.01 18.95
CA ASP A 11 -12.87 4.75 18.24
C ASP A 11 -13.03 4.30 16.77
N PHE A 12 -12.04 3.57 16.24
CA PHE A 12 -12.01 3.04 14.87
C PHE A 12 -12.20 1.52 14.82
N TYR A 13 -12.71 0.96 15.88
CA TYR A 13 -13.04 -0.46 15.96
C TYR A 13 -14.35 -0.77 15.22
N PHE A 14 -14.38 -1.89 14.54
CA PHE A 14 -15.58 -2.55 14.03
C PHE A 14 -15.35 -4.06 14.04
N ASP A 15 -16.43 -4.82 14.20
CA ASP A 15 -16.34 -6.28 14.22
C ASP A 15 -16.36 -6.83 12.80
N LEU A 16 -15.26 -7.44 12.39
CA LEU A 16 -15.06 -8.00 11.05
C LEU A 16 -15.04 -9.52 11.10
N PRO A 17 -16.03 -10.21 10.50
CA PRO A 17 -15.97 -11.65 10.31
C PRO A 17 -14.75 -12.07 9.47
N GLN A 18 -13.98 -13.03 9.95
CA GLN A 18 -12.74 -13.47 9.28
C GLN A 18 -12.97 -14.03 7.88
N GLU A 19 -14.12 -14.65 7.64
CA GLU A 19 -14.51 -15.18 6.34
C GLU A 19 -14.67 -14.11 5.25
N LEU A 20 -14.79 -12.84 5.61
CA LEU A 20 -14.86 -11.73 4.66
C LEU A 20 -13.48 -11.23 4.21
N ILE A 21 -12.41 -11.66 4.86
CA ILE A 21 -11.05 -11.33 4.45
C ILE A 21 -10.68 -12.12 3.20
N ALA A 22 -10.54 -11.42 2.08
CA ALA A 22 -10.23 -12.05 0.80
C ALA A 22 -8.85 -12.70 0.81
N GLN A 23 -8.79 -13.98 0.45
CA GLN A 23 -7.55 -14.75 0.38
C GLN A 23 -6.98 -14.82 -1.04
N ASP A 24 -7.85 -14.74 -2.04
CA ASP A 24 -7.51 -14.86 -3.45
C ASP A 24 -8.06 -13.67 -4.25
N PRO A 25 -7.33 -13.17 -5.26
CA PRO A 25 -7.88 -12.19 -6.18
C PRO A 25 -8.96 -12.81 -7.08
N LEU A 26 -9.92 -12.00 -7.50
CA LEU A 26 -10.89 -12.40 -8.52
C LEU A 26 -10.19 -12.60 -9.88
N GLU A 27 -10.71 -13.48 -10.72
CA GLU A 27 -10.15 -13.76 -12.04
C GLU A 27 -10.14 -12.49 -12.92
N ASP A 28 -11.26 -11.79 -13.00
CA ASP A 28 -11.36 -10.46 -13.63
C ASP A 28 -11.17 -9.36 -12.58
N ARG A 29 -10.11 -8.55 -12.73
CA ARG A 29 -9.76 -7.47 -11.80
C ARG A 29 -10.89 -6.46 -11.61
N SER A 30 -11.58 -6.09 -12.69
CA SER A 30 -12.60 -5.04 -12.68
C SER A 30 -13.99 -5.55 -12.31
N SER A 31 -14.15 -6.84 -12.01
CA SER A 31 -15.41 -7.44 -11.57
C SER A 31 -15.66 -7.38 -10.08
N SER A 32 -14.72 -6.84 -9.29
CA SER A 32 -14.93 -6.57 -7.86
C SER A 32 -16.16 -5.69 -7.64
N ARG A 33 -16.75 -5.79 -6.47
CA ARG A 33 -17.81 -4.87 -6.08
C ARG A 33 -17.25 -3.50 -5.75
N LEU A 34 -18.05 -2.48 -5.93
CA LEU A 34 -17.75 -1.09 -5.60
C LEU A 34 -18.85 -0.53 -4.69
N LEU A 35 -18.48 -0.15 -3.48
CA LEU A 35 -19.31 0.65 -2.60
C LEU A 35 -18.94 2.13 -2.82
N VAL A 36 -19.91 2.93 -3.19
CA VAL A 36 -19.73 4.38 -3.37
C VAL A 36 -20.32 5.08 -2.15
N LEU A 37 -19.51 5.87 -1.47
CA LEU A 37 -19.89 6.67 -0.30
C LEU A 37 -19.77 8.16 -0.64
N ASP A 38 -20.87 8.89 -0.53
CA ASP A 38 -20.82 10.35 -0.56
C ASP A 38 -20.28 10.85 0.78
N LYS A 39 -19.10 11.48 0.73
CA LYS A 39 -18.41 11.94 1.94
C LYS A 39 -19.12 13.05 2.70
N ASN A 40 -20.02 13.78 2.04
CA ASN A 40 -20.75 14.90 2.66
C ASN A 40 -22.07 14.45 3.28
N THR A 41 -22.78 13.54 2.63
CA THR A 41 -24.12 13.09 3.04
C THR A 41 -24.11 11.75 3.77
N GLY A 42 -23.09 10.91 3.55
CA GLY A 42 -23.05 9.53 4.02
C GLY A 42 -23.90 8.56 3.21
N GLU A 43 -24.46 9.01 2.09
CA GLU A 43 -25.25 8.16 1.19
C GLU A 43 -24.38 7.09 0.55
N ILE A 44 -24.92 5.85 0.51
CA ILE A 44 -24.22 4.67 0.00
C ILE A 44 -24.95 4.12 -1.22
N SER A 45 -24.17 3.71 -2.24
CA SER A 45 -24.68 2.94 -3.36
C SER A 45 -23.72 1.80 -3.72
N HIS A 46 -24.25 0.76 -4.34
CA HIS A 46 -23.54 -0.48 -4.65
C HIS A 46 -23.45 -0.69 -6.16
N HIS A 47 -22.24 -0.98 -6.64
CA HIS A 47 -21.92 -1.14 -8.05
C HIS A 47 -20.87 -2.24 -8.25
N ILE A 48 -20.44 -2.45 -9.48
CA ILE A 48 -19.27 -3.22 -9.87
C ILE A 48 -18.13 -2.24 -10.18
N PHE A 49 -16.90 -2.61 -9.89
CA PHE A 49 -15.76 -1.69 -9.99
C PHE A 49 -15.62 -1.03 -11.37
N ARG A 50 -15.90 -1.76 -12.44
CA ARG A 50 -15.86 -1.20 -13.80
C ARG A 50 -16.79 0.00 -14.02
N ASP A 51 -17.81 0.15 -13.18
CA ASP A 51 -18.75 1.28 -13.22
C ASP A 51 -18.14 2.56 -12.65
N ILE A 52 -16.90 2.50 -12.11
CA ILE A 52 -16.19 3.69 -11.61
C ILE A 52 -16.10 4.80 -12.66
N ILE A 53 -16.06 4.44 -13.92
CA ILE A 53 -16.01 5.39 -15.03
C ILE A 53 -17.21 6.35 -15.04
N ASP A 54 -18.36 5.92 -14.53
CA ASP A 54 -19.58 6.74 -14.45
C ASP A 54 -19.47 7.85 -13.40
N TYR A 55 -18.53 7.69 -12.46
CA TYR A 55 -18.23 8.68 -11.40
C TYR A 55 -17.11 9.63 -11.75
N LEU A 56 -16.44 9.41 -12.88
CA LEU A 56 -15.34 10.24 -13.36
C LEU A 56 -15.84 11.17 -14.47
N HIS A 57 -15.42 12.45 -14.42
CA HIS A 57 -15.86 13.47 -15.34
C HIS A 57 -14.69 14.02 -16.16
N PRO A 58 -14.90 14.38 -17.43
CA PRO A 58 -13.89 15.10 -18.22
C PRO A 58 -13.30 16.28 -17.42
N GLY A 59 -11.99 16.39 -17.40
CA GLY A 59 -11.27 17.39 -16.60
C GLY A 59 -10.82 16.91 -15.21
N ASP A 60 -11.27 15.75 -14.74
CA ASP A 60 -10.73 15.10 -13.54
C ASP A 60 -9.32 14.54 -13.80
N CYS A 61 -8.57 14.36 -12.75
CA CYS A 61 -7.27 13.68 -12.75
C CYS A 61 -7.32 12.46 -11.82
N LEU A 62 -6.98 11.31 -12.35
CA LEU A 62 -6.80 10.06 -11.61
C LEU A 62 -5.31 9.92 -11.26
N VAL A 63 -4.97 9.81 -9.98
CA VAL A 63 -3.60 9.66 -9.51
C VAL A 63 -3.34 8.22 -9.09
N LEU A 64 -2.39 7.58 -9.74
CA LEU A 64 -2.01 6.18 -9.57
C LEU A 64 -0.60 6.06 -9.02
N ASN A 65 -0.38 5.11 -8.12
CA ASN A 65 0.96 4.76 -7.63
C ASN A 65 1.55 3.64 -8.49
N ASN A 66 2.59 3.93 -9.26
CA ASN A 66 3.24 3.01 -10.20
C ASN A 66 4.42 2.23 -9.59
N THR A 67 4.49 2.14 -8.28
CA THR A 67 5.48 1.29 -7.61
C THR A 67 5.31 -0.17 -8.00
N LYS A 68 6.41 -0.89 -8.04
CA LYS A 68 6.45 -2.33 -8.34
C LYS A 68 6.95 -3.11 -7.14
N VAL A 69 6.21 -4.15 -6.77
CA VAL A 69 6.61 -5.08 -5.71
C VAL A 69 7.73 -5.97 -6.22
N ILE A 70 8.78 -6.08 -5.43
CA ILE A 70 9.85 -7.05 -5.68
C ILE A 70 9.53 -8.39 -4.98
N PRO A 71 9.93 -9.54 -5.52
CA PRO A 71 9.73 -10.85 -4.87
C PRO A 71 10.70 -10.99 -3.69
N ALA A 72 10.49 -10.18 -2.67
CA ALA A 72 11.42 -9.92 -1.58
C ALA A 72 11.44 -10.99 -0.49
N ARG A 73 10.58 -11.99 -0.56
CA ARG A 73 10.49 -13.08 0.42
C ARG A 73 11.32 -14.28 -0.05
N LEU A 74 12.39 -14.56 0.66
CA LEU A 74 13.32 -15.66 0.36
C LEU A 74 13.15 -16.78 1.39
N LEU A 75 12.93 -17.98 0.90
CA LEU A 75 12.88 -19.19 1.72
C LEU A 75 14.15 -20.01 1.50
N GLY A 76 14.84 -20.33 2.58
CA GLY A 76 16.10 -21.05 2.52
C GLY A 76 16.43 -21.82 3.79
N GLU A 77 17.70 -22.13 3.95
CA GLU A 77 18.21 -22.94 5.05
C GLU A 77 19.45 -22.30 5.67
N ARG A 78 19.68 -22.56 6.94
CA ARG A 78 20.92 -22.19 7.64
C ARG A 78 22.00 -23.24 7.32
N GLU A 79 23.11 -22.79 6.80
CA GLU A 79 24.27 -23.66 6.57
C GLU A 79 24.70 -24.31 7.88
N GLY A 80 25.08 -25.56 7.81
CA GLY A 80 25.55 -26.38 8.93
C GLY A 80 24.44 -27.10 9.71
N THR A 81 23.23 -26.57 9.78
CA THR A 81 22.11 -27.18 10.54
C THR A 81 20.96 -27.63 9.66
N GLY A 82 20.84 -27.12 8.41
CA GLY A 82 19.71 -27.36 7.53
C GLY A 82 18.37 -26.79 8.04
N GLY A 83 18.41 -25.96 9.06
CA GLY A 83 17.19 -25.39 9.63
C GLY A 83 16.59 -24.33 8.74
N HIS A 84 15.29 -24.40 8.49
CA HIS A 84 14.56 -23.44 7.66
C HIS A 84 14.73 -22.00 8.13
N VAL A 85 14.83 -21.09 7.16
CA VAL A 85 14.88 -19.66 7.37
C VAL A 85 14.04 -18.93 6.32
N GLU A 86 13.34 -17.91 6.77
CA GLU A 86 12.67 -16.94 5.91
C GLU A 86 13.39 -15.60 6.05
N VAL A 87 13.77 -15.01 4.93
CA VAL A 87 14.40 -13.69 4.86
C VAL A 87 13.53 -12.79 4.00
N LEU A 88 13.11 -11.67 4.55
CA LEU A 88 12.32 -10.66 3.87
C LEU A 88 13.16 -9.40 3.67
N LEU A 89 13.43 -9.05 2.44
CA LEU A 89 14.19 -7.86 2.05
C LEU A 89 13.38 -6.60 2.36
N LEU A 90 13.95 -5.66 3.11
CA LEU A 90 13.30 -4.40 3.48
C LEU A 90 13.91 -3.21 2.75
N LYS A 91 15.21 -3.04 2.85
CA LYS A 91 15.91 -1.87 2.31
C LYS A 91 17.31 -2.24 1.87
N ARG A 92 17.66 -1.88 0.64
CA ARG A 92 19.03 -1.99 0.14
C ARG A 92 19.90 -0.92 0.79
N LYS A 93 21.01 -1.32 1.37
CA LYS A 93 21.99 -0.43 2.00
C LYS A 93 23.21 -0.19 1.11
N GLU A 94 23.69 -1.28 0.49
CA GLU A 94 24.79 -1.31 -0.46
C GLU A 94 24.43 -2.27 -1.60
N ALA A 95 25.30 -2.42 -2.59
CA ALA A 95 25.05 -3.28 -3.75
C ALA A 95 24.52 -4.68 -3.36
N ASP A 96 25.17 -5.31 -2.39
CA ASP A 96 24.89 -6.69 -1.98
C ASP A 96 24.44 -6.80 -0.51
N VAL A 97 24.24 -5.67 0.17
CA VAL A 97 23.85 -5.63 1.58
C VAL A 97 22.44 -5.06 1.73
N TRP A 98 21.59 -5.84 2.38
CA TRP A 98 20.21 -5.49 2.65
C TRP A 98 19.89 -5.53 4.14
N GLU A 99 19.08 -4.58 4.56
CA GLU A 99 18.36 -4.69 5.82
C GLU A 99 17.17 -5.61 5.60
N THR A 100 16.98 -6.57 6.50
CA THR A 100 16.03 -7.68 6.32
C THR A 100 15.32 -8.01 7.63
N LEU A 101 14.12 -8.57 7.52
CA LEU A 101 13.46 -9.33 8.56
C LEU A 101 13.80 -10.82 8.39
N VAL A 102 14.15 -11.49 9.50
CA VAL A 102 14.54 -12.91 9.47
C VAL A 102 13.70 -13.72 10.47
N LYS A 103 13.20 -14.86 10.02
CA LYS A 103 12.51 -15.84 10.86
C LYS A 103 13.17 -17.23 10.72
N PRO A 104 13.55 -17.88 11.81
CA PRO A 104 13.52 -17.44 13.22
C PRO A 104 14.72 -16.53 13.56
N GLY A 105 14.46 -15.31 14.02
CA GLY A 105 15.51 -14.31 14.30
C GLY A 105 16.53 -14.76 15.37
N LYS A 106 16.08 -15.47 16.41
CA LYS A 106 16.94 -15.97 17.49
C LYS A 106 18.04 -16.93 17.01
N LYS A 107 17.84 -17.60 15.89
CA LYS A 107 18.76 -18.59 15.31
C LYS A 107 19.63 -18.02 14.20
N CYS A 108 19.38 -16.78 13.79
CA CYS A 108 20.15 -16.08 12.75
C CYS A 108 20.92 -14.92 13.37
N LYS A 109 22.01 -15.28 14.04
CA LYS A 109 22.95 -14.34 14.67
C LYS A 109 24.02 -13.89 13.67
N PRO A 110 24.72 -12.77 13.92
CA PRO A 110 25.87 -12.39 13.13
C PRO A 110 26.87 -13.55 12.92
N GLY A 111 27.33 -13.72 11.68
CA GLY A 111 28.18 -14.84 11.27
C GLY A 111 27.43 -16.07 10.76
N GLN A 112 26.11 -16.16 10.94
CA GLN A 112 25.33 -17.27 10.40
C GLN A 112 25.29 -17.17 8.87
N ARG A 113 25.63 -18.25 8.20
CA ARG A 113 25.49 -18.38 6.76
C ARG A 113 24.17 -19.03 6.38
N LEU A 114 23.61 -18.56 5.29
CA LEU A 114 22.32 -18.98 4.75
C LEU A 114 22.49 -19.39 3.29
N THR A 115 21.63 -20.32 2.84
CA THR A 115 21.59 -20.76 1.44
C THR A 115 20.16 -20.83 0.94
N PHE A 116 19.97 -20.47 -0.33
CA PHE A 116 18.68 -20.45 -1.01
C PHE A 116 18.82 -21.10 -2.38
N GLY A 117 17.78 -21.86 -2.81
CA GLY A 117 17.72 -22.44 -4.14
C GLY A 117 18.91 -23.32 -4.48
N ASP A 118 19.21 -24.29 -3.62
CA ASP A 118 20.33 -25.22 -3.81
C ASP A 118 21.70 -24.54 -4.02
N GLY A 119 21.88 -23.39 -3.37
CA GLY A 119 23.14 -22.63 -3.42
C GLY A 119 23.23 -21.60 -4.53
N LEU A 120 22.15 -21.37 -5.30
CA LEU A 120 22.09 -20.31 -6.31
C LEU A 120 22.27 -18.91 -5.67
N LEU A 121 21.79 -18.73 -4.44
CA LEU A 121 21.99 -17.54 -3.62
C LEU A 121 22.50 -17.97 -2.25
N LYS A 122 23.59 -17.35 -1.81
CA LYS A 122 24.12 -17.51 -0.46
C LYS A 122 24.12 -16.19 0.27
N ALA A 123 24.15 -16.23 1.59
CA ALA A 123 24.14 -15.01 2.38
C ALA A 123 24.85 -15.19 3.72
N GLU A 124 25.31 -14.09 4.28
CA GLU A 124 25.88 -14.00 5.61
C GLU A 124 25.18 -12.91 6.41
N VAL A 125 24.76 -13.26 7.62
CA VAL A 125 24.24 -12.28 8.59
C VAL A 125 25.39 -11.49 9.15
N LEU A 126 25.41 -10.18 8.87
CA LEU A 126 26.50 -9.29 9.30
C LEU A 126 26.26 -8.73 10.69
N GLU A 127 25.05 -8.22 10.92
CA GLU A 127 24.72 -7.44 12.12
C GLU A 127 23.23 -7.54 12.46
N THR A 128 22.92 -7.36 13.75
CA THR A 128 21.55 -7.10 14.21
C THR A 128 21.40 -5.60 14.40
N VAL A 129 20.40 -5.01 13.74
CA VAL A 129 20.10 -3.59 13.80
C VAL A 129 18.79 -3.31 14.51
N GLU A 130 18.32 -2.08 14.47
CA GLU A 130 17.09 -1.63 15.12
C GLU A 130 15.90 -2.56 14.83
N GLU A 131 14.95 -2.61 15.74
CA GLU A 131 13.74 -3.45 15.68
C GLU A 131 14.01 -4.96 15.52
N GLY A 132 15.25 -5.41 15.70
CA GLY A 132 15.65 -6.80 15.55
C GLY A 132 15.86 -7.23 14.10
N ASN A 133 15.91 -6.29 13.17
CA ASN A 133 16.27 -6.54 11.78
C ASN A 133 17.71 -7.04 11.64
N ARG A 134 18.06 -7.58 10.49
CA ARG A 134 19.43 -8.06 10.17
C ARG A 134 19.96 -7.34 8.95
N LEU A 135 21.22 -6.93 9.02
CA LEU A 135 21.99 -6.65 7.80
C LEU A 135 22.53 -7.96 7.27
N ILE A 136 22.23 -8.24 6.01
CA ILE A 136 22.63 -9.46 5.33
C ILE A 136 23.35 -9.10 4.05
N ARG A 137 24.54 -9.69 3.85
CA ARG A 137 25.28 -9.64 2.58
C ARG A 137 24.93 -10.88 1.77
N PHE A 138 24.55 -10.65 0.51
CA PHE A 138 24.23 -11.71 -0.44
C PHE A 138 25.42 -11.98 -1.38
N GLU A 139 25.61 -13.24 -1.73
CA GLU A 139 26.60 -13.75 -2.65
C GLU A 139 25.88 -14.53 -3.77
N TYR A 140 26.08 -14.14 -5.01
CA TYR A 140 25.39 -14.67 -6.18
C TYR A 140 26.23 -14.44 -7.44
N GLU A 141 25.87 -15.13 -8.53
CA GLU A 141 26.44 -14.88 -9.86
C GLU A 141 25.41 -14.15 -10.73
N GLY A 142 25.85 -13.18 -11.52
CA GLY A 142 25.01 -12.42 -12.43
C GLY A 142 24.31 -11.23 -11.79
N ILE A 143 23.04 -11.05 -12.10
CA ILE A 143 22.22 -9.92 -11.67
C ILE A 143 21.32 -10.36 -10.49
N PHE A 144 21.36 -9.63 -9.38
CA PHE A 144 20.62 -9.95 -8.17
C PHE A 144 19.11 -10.03 -8.41
N GLU A 145 18.57 -9.10 -9.18
CA GLU A 145 17.15 -9.03 -9.52
C GLU A 145 16.70 -10.28 -10.29
N GLU A 146 17.53 -10.83 -11.17
CA GLU A 146 17.22 -12.09 -11.88
C GLU A 146 17.22 -13.30 -10.94
N VAL A 147 18.12 -13.31 -9.96
CA VAL A 147 18.15 -14.34 -8.91
C VAL A 147 16.90 -14.25 -8.03
N LEU A 148 16.49 -13.03 -7.65
CA LEU A 148 15.26 -12.80 -6.91
C LEU A 148 14.03 -13.27 -7.69
N ASP A 149 13.95 -13.01 -8.98
CA ASP A 149 12.83 -13.46 -9.81
C ASP A 149 12.68 -14.99 -9.84
N LYS A 150 13.79 -15.71 -9.74
CA LYS A 150 13.80 -17.18 -9.70
C LYS A 150 13.45 -17.74 -8.33
N LEU A 151 13.96 -17.14 -7.25
CA LEU A 151 13.90 -17.69 -5.90
C LEU A 151 12.88 -16.99 -4.99
N GLY A 152 12.61 -15.71 -5.24
CA GLY A 152 11.79 -14.88 -4.39
C GLY A 152 10.30 -15.14 -4.57
N GLU A 153 9.58 -15.03 -3.48
CA GLU A 153 8.12 -15.01 -3.44
C GLU A 153 7.61 -13.60 -3.16
N MET A 154 6.39 -13.30 -3.61
CA MET A 154 5.74 -12.03 -3.29
C MET A 154 5.48 -11.93 -1.79
N PRO A 155 5.85 -10.82 -1.14
CA PRO A 155 5.65 -10.61 0.30
C PRO A 155 4.19 -10.23 0.57
N LEU A 156 3.30 -11.23 0.56
CA LEU A 156 1.88 -10.99 0.83
C LEU A 156 1.66 -10.51 2.27
N PRO A 157 0.62 -9.69 2.52
CA PRO A 157 0.23 -9.32 3.87
C PRO A 157 -0.03 -10.55 4.77
N PRO A 158 0.20 -10.43 6.09
CA PRO A 158 0.13 -11.59 6.99
C PRO A 158 -1.26 -12.22 7.12
N TYR A 159 -2.31 -11.51 6.78
CA TYR A 159 -3.68 -12.03 6.80
C TYR A 159 -4.04 -12.86 5.55
N ILE A 160 -3.20 -12.86 4.52
CA ILE A 160 -3.33 -13.75 3.36
C ILE A 160 -2.51 -15.01 3.64
N THR A 161 -3.21 -16.13 3.82
CA THR A 161 -2.60 -17.44 4.14
C THR A 161 -2.56 -18.37 2.94
N HIS A 162 -3.33 -18.08 1.90
CA HIS A 162 -3.31 -18.84 0.66
C HIS A 162 -2.06 -18.52 -0.17
N LYS A 163 -1.51 -19.56 -0.82
CA LYS A 163 -0.41 -19.37 -1.75
C LYS A 163 -0.92 -18.74 -3.04
N LEU A 164 -0.30 -17.66 -3.45
CA LEU A 164 -0.64 -16.96 -4.69
C LEU A 164 -0.25 -17.84 -5.90
N LYS A 165 -1.21 -18.15 -6.77
CA LYS A 165 -0.99 -18.98 -7.97
C LYS A 165 -0.19 -18.24 -9.04
N ASP A 166 -0.50 -16.96 -9.24
CA ASP A 166 0.17 -16.08 -10.18
C ASP A 166 0.67 -14.83 -9.45
N LYS A 167 1.99 -14.70 -9.34
CA LYS A 167 2.63 -13.57 -8.66
C LYS A 167 2.25 -12.21 -9.25
N ASN A 168 1.92 -12.13 -10.55
CA ASN A 168 1.51 -10.91 -11.21
C ASN A 168 0.14 -10.40 -10.74
N ARG A 169 -0.63 -11.21 -10.03
CA ARG A 169 -1.91 -10.78 -9.45
C ARG A 169 -1.72 -9.90 -8.20
N TYR A 170 -0.55 -9.91 -7.58
CA TYR A 170 -0.15 -8.95 -6.55
C TYR A 170 0.71 -7.83 -7.12
N GLN A 171 0.32 -7.34 -8.29
CA GLN A 171 0.96 -6.28 -9.04
C GLN A 171 -0.09 -5.52 -9.84
N THR A 172 -0.02 -4.18 -9.85
CA THR A 172 -0.88 -3.39 -10.74
C THR A 172 -0.47 -3.56 -12.19
N VAL A 173 -1.39 -3.35 -13.12
CA VAL A 173 -1.11 -3.43 -14.56
C VAL A 173 -0.19 -2.30 -15.06
N TYR A 174 0.03 -1.28 -14.23
CA TYR A 174 0.89 -0.12 -14.51
C TYR A 174 2.14 -0.06 -13.60
N ALA A 175 2.45 -1.13 -12.88
CA ALA A 175 3.64 -1.21 -12.05
C ALA A 175 4.91 -1.00 -12.88
N LYS A 176 5.80 -0.10 -12.42
CA LYS A 176 6.97 0.32 -13.20
C LYS A 176 8.26 0.33 -12.38
N TYR A 177 8.29 1.02 -11.25
CA TYR A 177 9.49 1.26 -10.47
C TYR A 177 9.58 0.31 -9.29
N GLU A 178 10.59 -0.56 -9.30
CA GLU A 178 10.86 -1.53 -8.25
C GLU A 178 11.27 -0.87 -6.94
N GLY A 179 10.90 -1.47 -5.81
CA GLY A 179 11.31 -1.00 -4.48
C GLY A 179 10.25 -1.18 -3.39
N SER A 180 9.07 -1.66 -3.74
CA SER A 180 7.97 -1.82 -2.80
C SER A 180 7.95 -3.21 -2.16
N ALA A 181 7.67 -3.25 -0.86
CA ALA A 181 7.38 -4.48 -0.12
C ALA A 181 5.90 -4.88 -0.17
N ALA A 182 5.02 -3.98 -0.63
CA ALA A 182 3.59 -4.22 -0.76
C ALA A 182 3.02 -3.54 -2.01
N ALA A 183 1.99 -4.13 -2.61
CA ALA A 183 1.28 -3.53 -3.74
C ALA A 183 0.35 -2.40 -3.27
N PRO A 184 0.15 -1.36 -4.09
CA PRO A 184 -0.93 -0.39 -3.90
C PRO A 184 -2.26 -1.02 -4.32
N THR A 185 -2.89 -1.74 -3.39
CA THR A 185 -3.91 -2.77 -3.70
C THR A 185 -5.21 -2.23 -4.29
N ALA A 186 -5.57 -0.97 -4.03
CA ALA A 186 -6.71 -0.36 -4.73
C ALA A 186 -6.50 -0.28 -6.25
N GLY A 187 -5.24 -0.18 -6.69
CA GLY A 187 -4.88 -0.22 -8.11
C GLY A 187 -5.04 -1.59 -8.77
N LEU A 188 -5.11 -2.65 -7.99
CA LEU A 188 -5.28 -4.02 -8.52
C LEU A 188 -6.59 -4.24 -9.27
N HIS A 189 -7.59 -3.40 -9.03
CA HIS A 189 -8.89 -3.46 -9.70
C HIS A 189 -8.88 -2.94 -11.14
N PHE A 190 -7.87 -2.16 -11.52
CA PHE A 190 -7.77 -1.58 -12.85
C PHE A 190 -7.19 -2.57 -13.84
N THR A 191 -7.81 -2.60 -15.04
CA THR A 191 -7.27 -3.23 -16.23
C THR A 191 -6.70 -2.16 -17.18
N GLN A 192 -5.86 -2.55 -18.12
CA GLN A 192 -5.39 -1.62 -19.18
C GLN A 192 -6.55 -1.05 -19.98
N GLU A 193 -7.54 -1.88 -20.28
CA GLU A 193 -8.75 -1.51 -21.04
C GLU A 193 -9.56 -0.45 -20.29
N LEU A 194 -9.77 -0.62 -18.98
CA LEU A 194 -10.50 0.35 -18.17
C LEU A 194 -9.75 1.68 -18.08
N LEU A 195 -8.44 1.66 -17.89
CA LEU A 195 -7.60 2.88 -17.89
C LEU A 195 -7.66 3.61 -19.23
N GLN A 196 -7.65 2.87 -20.34
CA GLN A 196 -7.79 3.47 -21.68
C GLN A 196 -9.17 4.11 -21.87
N GLN A 197 -10.24 3.45 -21.46
CA GLN A 197 -11.60 4.01 -21.50
C GLN A 197 -11.72 5.28 -20.65
N ILE A 198 -11.09 5.31 -19.49
CA ILE A 198 -11.03 6.50 -18.62
C ILE A 198 -10.31 7.65 -19.32
N ALA A 199 -9.15 7.39 -19.91
CA ALA A 199 -8.40 8.40 -20.68
C ALA A 199 -9.20 8.90 -21.88
N ASP A 200 -9.86 8.03 -22.61
CA ASP A 200 -10.69 8.37 -23.79
C ASP A 200 -11.91 9.23 -23.41
N LYS A 201 -12.40 9.10 -22.17
CA LYS A 201 -13.48 9.95 -21.63
C LYS A 201 -13.01 11.39 -21.31
N GLY A 202 -11.69 11.65 -21.34
CA GLY A 202 -11.13 12.97 -21.05
C GLY A 202 -10.68 13.15 -19.59
N ILE A 203 -10.49 12.06 -18.85
CA ILE A 203 -9.88 12.07 -17.52
C ILE A 203 -8.36 11.96 -17.69
N LYS A 204 -7.62 12.86 -17.07
CA LYS A 204 -6.16 12.81 -17.05
C LYS A 204 -5.69 11.73 -16.08
N ILE A 205 -4.58 11.07 -16.41
CA ILE A 205 -3.94 10.08 -15.53
C ILE A 205 -2.55 10.60 -15.17
N ALA A 206 -2.28 10.73 -13.88
CA ALA A 206 -0.98 11.09 -13.35
C ALA A 206 -0.42 9.93 -12.54
N TYR A 207 0.86 9.60 -12.75
CA TYR A 207 1.55 8.57 -11.99
C TYR A 207 2.49 9.21 -10.99
N VAL A 208 2.37 8.77 -9.74
CA VAL A 208 3.32 9.05 -8.66
C VAL A 208 3.97 7.74 -8.23
N THR A 209 5.05 7.81 -7.48
CA THR A 209 5.72 6.63 -6.94
C THR A 209 5.84 6.78 -5.43
N LEU A 210 5.33 5.79 -4.69
CA LEU A 210 5.63 5.63 -3.27
C LEU A 210 5.95 4.16 -3.04
N HIS A 211 7.14 3.89 -2.51
CA HIS A 211 7.54 2.54 -2.15
C HIS A 211 6.99 2.17 -0.79
N VAL A 212 6.01 1.28 -0.81
CA VAL A 212 5.30 0.84 0.41
C VAL A 212 6.20 -0.03 1.24
N GLY A 213 6.40 0.36 2.50
CA GLY A 213 7.12 -0.45 3.48
C GLY A 213 6.22 -1.43 4.22
N LEU A 214 6.83 -2.41 4.89
CA LEU A 214 6.12 -3.41 5.69
C LEU A 214 5.39 -2.80 6.91
N GLY A 215 5.78 -1.60 7.32
CA GLY A 215 5.13 -0.89 8.42
C GLY A 215 3.63 -0.70 8.22
N THR A 216 3.16 -0.64 6.97
CA THR A 216 1.74 -0.52 6.63
C THR A 216 0.88 -1.67 7.19
N PHE A 217 1.47 -2.85 7.40
CA PHE A 217 0.78 -4.01 7.94
C PHE A 217 0.95 -4.19 9.45
N ARG A 218 1.69 -3.29 10.10
CA ARG A 218 1.85 -3.35 11.56
C ARG A 218 0.64 -2.71 12.23
N PRO A 219 0.05 -3.37 13.24
CA PRO A 219 -1.06 -2.78 13.99
C PRO A 219 -0.59 -1.56 14.78
N VAL A 220 -1.47 -0.59 14.93
CA VAL A 220 -1.28 0.53 15.86
C VAL A 220 -1.25 -0.02 17.28
N LYS A 221 -0.20 0.27 18.01
CA LYS A 221 0.00 -0.24 19.38
C LYS A 221 -0.56 0.72 20.43
N GLU A 222 -0.39 1.99 20.18
CA GLU A 222 -0.76 3.08 21.07
C GLU A 222 -2.29 3.24 21.08
N GLU A 223 -2.90 3.40 22.26
CA GLU A 223 -4.33 3.69 22.38
C GLU A 223 -4.63 5.15 22.00
N ASN A 224 -3.76 6.06 22.41
CA ASN A 224 -3.85 7.46 21.98
C ASN A 224 -3.28 7.60 20.57
N VAL A 225 -4.14 7.97 19.62
CA VAL A 225 -3.77 8.13 18.20
C VAL A 225 -2.61 9.10 17.99
N LEU A 226 -2.54 10.17 18.80
CA LEU A 226 -1.50 11.19 18.70
C LEU A 226 -0.09 10.70 19.06
N GLU A 227 0.03 9.56 19.74
CA GLU A 227 1.31 8.96 20.13
C GLU A 227 1.87 8.01 19.07
N HIS A 228 1.07 7.70 18.06
CA HIS A 228 1.50 6.81 16.96
C HIS A 228 2.45 7.54 16.01
N HIS A 229 3.55 6.87 15.65
CA HIS A 229 4.52 7.32 14.68
C HIS A 229 4.47 6.46 13.43
N MET A 230 4.31 7.10 12.27
CA MET A 230 4.32 6.44 10.97
C MET A 230 5.74 6.08 10.56
N HIS A 231 5.88 4.95 9.87
CA HIS A 231 7.14 4.58 9.24
C HIS A 231 7.44 5.51 8.05
N SER A 232 8.72 5.80 7.87
CA SER A 232 9.20 6.61 6.76
C SER A 232 9.17 5.81 5.45
N GLU A 233 8.55 6.35 4.42
CA GLU A 233 8.45 5.76 3.08
C GLU A 233 8.91 6.76 2.02
N TYR A 234 9.71 6.27 1.07
CA TYR A 234 10.20 7.08 -0.05
C TYR A 234 9.13 7.31 -1.09
N TYR A 235 9.00 8.55 -1.54
CA TYR A 235 8.12 8.91 -2.66
C TYR A 235 8.83 9.78 -3.71
N GLN A 236 8.28 9.78 -4.90
CA GLN A 236 8.69 10.63 -6.01
C GLN A 236 7.48 11.13 -6.79
N VAL A 237 7.49 12.41 -7.12
CA VAL A 237 6.54 13.07 -8.02
C VAL A 237 7.33 13.70 -9.15
N THR A 238 7.05 13.31 -10.39
CA THR A 238 7.67 13.91 -11.57
C THR A 238 7.09 15.30 -11.83
N GLU A 239 7.82 16.12 -12.57
CA GLU A 239 7.34 17.43 -13.02
C GLU A 239 6.05 17.31 -13.84
N GLU A 240 5.96 16.32 -14.73
CA GLU A 240 4.77 16.03 -15.51
C GLU A 240 3.57 15.72 -14.63
N ALA A 241 3.73 14.84 -13.65
CA ALA A 241 2.64 14.49 -12.71
C ALA A 241 2.20 15.69 -11.88
N ALA A 242 3.14 16.46 -11.33
CA ALA A 242 2.84 17.66 -10.57
C ALA A 242 2.05 18.69 -11.41
N ASN A 243 2.50 18.94 -12.63
CA ASN A 243 1.83 19.87 -13.55
C ASN A 243 0.42 19.40 -13.89
N THR A 244 0.23 18.13 -14.20
CA THR A 244 -1.08 17.54 -14.51
C THR A 244 -2.06 17.70 -13.34
N ILE A 245 -1.63 17.42 -12.12
CA ILE A 245 -2.44 17.56 -10.91
C ILE A 245 -2.79 19.04 -10.66
N ASN A 246 -1.79 19.92 -10.73
CA ASN A 246 -1.96 21.34 -10.45
C ASN A 246 -2.87 22.03 -11.50
N GLU A 247 -2.71 21.71 -12.78
CA GLU A 247 -3.59 22.20 -13.85
C GLU A 247 -5.03 21.72 -13.65
N THR A 248 -5.24 20.49 -13.24
CA THR A 248 -6.56 19.95 -12.93
C THR A 248 -7.25 20.78 -11.86
N LYS A 249 -6.57 21.08 -10.76
CA LYS A 249 -7.10 21.93 -9.67
C LYS A 249 -7.38 23.34 -10.15
N LYS A 250 -6.46 23.95 -10.91
CA LYS A 250 -6.59 25.29 -11.45
C LYS A 250 -7.81 25.42 -12.37
N ASN A 251 -8.14 24.39 -13.10
CA ASN A 251 -9.25 24.35 -14.05
C ASN A 251 -10.59 23.89 -13.42
N GLY A 252 -10.64 23.75 -12.10
CA GLY A 252 -11.84 23.36 -11.37
C GLY A 252 -12.18 21.85 -11.44
N GLY A 253 -11.27 21.03 -11.95
CA GLY A 253 -11.39 19.57 -11.95
C GLY A 253 -11.08 18.96 -10.58
N ARG A 254 -11.40 17.68 -10.43
CA ARG A 254 -11.16 16.92 -9.19
C ARG A 254 -9.88 16.11 -9.29
N VAL A 255 -9.14 16.02 -8.20
CA VAL A 255 -8.03 15.09 -8.01
C VAL A 255 -8.54 13.87 -7.26
N ILE A 256 -8.53 12.72 -7.94
CA ILE A 256 -9.02 11.45 -7.43
C ILE A 256 -7.84 10.50 -7.28
N CYS A 257 -7.48 10.19 -6.04
CA CYS A 257 -6.38 9.27 -5.77
C CYS A 257 -6.86 7.82 -5.73
N VAL A 258 -6.09 6.95 -6.36
CA VAL A 258 -6.25 5.50 -6.26
C VAL A 258 -5.28 4.97 -5.21
N GLY A 259 -5.82 4.52 -4.10
CA GLY A 259 -5.09 4.03 -2.95
C GLY A 259 -4.66 5.12 -1.98
N THR A 260 -4.53 4.72 -0.72
CA THR A 260 -4.05 5.59 0.36
C THR A 260 -2.60 6.02 0.14
N THR A 261 -1.81 5.25 -0.60
CA THR A 261 -0.43 5.58 -0.97
C THR A 261 -0.35 6.76 -1.92
N SER A 262 -1.21 6.82 -2.95
CA SER A 262 -1.32 7.98 -3.85
C SER A 262 -1.78 9.22 -3.08
N CYS A 263 -2.76 9.07 -2.19
CA CYS A 263 -3.24 10.13 -1.31
C CYS A 263 -2.09 10.69 -0.45
N ARG A 264 -1.39 9.84 0.27
CA ARG A 264 -0.27 10.25 1.14
C ARG A 264 0.85 10.92 0.35
N THR A 265 1.10 10.48 -0.88
CA THR A 265 2.11 11.08 -1.76
C THR A 265 1.75 12.50 -2.14
N VAL A 266 0.57 12.74 -2.69
CA VAL A 266 0.18 14.09 -3.15
C VAL A 266 0.02 15.06 -1.98
N GLU A 267 -0.50 14.58 -0.84
CA GLU A 267 -0.63 15.42 0.36
C GLU A 267 0.74 15.76 0.99
N SER A 268 1.72 14.85 0.92
CA SER A 268 3.09 15.11 1.36
C SER A 268 3.85 16.06 0.44
N ALA A 269 3.64 15.95 -0.87
CA ALA A 269 4.31 16.78 -1.87
C ALA A 269 3.69 18.18 -2.04
N ALA A 270 2.53 18.43 -1.45
CA ALA A 270 1.84 19.71 -1.55
C ALA A 270 2.44 20.75 -0.61
N ASP A 271 2.56 21.99 -1.11
CA ASP A 271 2.86 23.15 -0.30
C ASP A 271 1.60 23.65 0.46
N GLU A 272 1.76 24.74 1.22
CA GLU A 272 0.66 25.33 2.01
C GLU A 272 -0.50 25.88 1.16
N GLN A 273 -0.25 26.16 -0.11
CA GLN A 273 -1.26 26.62 -1.06
C GLN A 273 -1.94 25.46 -1.80
N GLY A 274 -1.57 24.20 -1.51
CA GLY A 274 -2.10 23.01 -2.15
C GLY A 274 -1.51 22.73 -3.54
N MET A 275 -0.37 23.34 -3.86
CA MET A 275 0.37 23.05 -5.10
C MET A 275 1.31 21.89 -4.87
N VAL A 276 1.16 20.84 -5.70
CA VAL A 276 2.04 19.67 -5.67
C VAL A 276 3.40 20.05 -6.26
N GLN A 277 4.45 19.84 -5.49
CA GLN A 277 5.83 20.10 -5.89
C GLN A 277 6.47 18.86 -6.47
N PRO A 278 7.15 18.94 -7.62
CA PRO A 278 7.93 17.82 -8.13
C PRO A 278 9.17 17.57 -7.27
N GLY A 279 9.63 16.34 -7.23
CA GLY A 279 10.81 15.94 -6.48
C GLY A 279 10.66 14.59 -5.83
N CYS A 280 11.60 14.26 -4.98
CA CYS A 280 11.60 13.04 -4.19
C CYS A 280 11.96 13.36 -2.73
N ASP A 281 11.34 12.64 -1.83
CA ASP A 281 11.57 12.77 -0.38
C ASP A 281 11.05 11.53 0.35
N ASN A 282 11.15 11.54 1.66
CA ASN A 282 10.51 10.56 2.52
C ASN A 282 9.28 11.18 3.19
N THR A 283 8.25 10.38 3.41
CA THR A 283 7.06 10.81 4.12
C THR A 283 6.79 9.94 5.34
N GLU A 284 6.40 10.59 6.42
CA GLU A 284 5.85 9.99 7.63
C GLU A 284 4.45 10.55 7.91
N ILE A 285 3.79 11.04 6.86
CA ILE A 285 2.48 11.68 7.00
C ILE A 285 1.48 10.73 7.64
N PHE A 286 0.86 11.19 8.72
CA PHE A 286 -0.21 10.50 9.41
C PHE A 286 -1.50 11.31 9.30
N ILE A 287 -2.44 10.78 8.52
CA ILE A 287 -3.73 11.42 8.27
C ILE A 287 -4.78 10.75 9.16
N TYR A 288 -5.41 11.55 10.01
CA TYR A 288 -6.48 11.15 10.92
C TYR A 288 -7.52 12.28 11.04
N PRO A 289 -8.70 12.04 11.63
CA PRO A 289 -9.75 13.06 11.74
C PRO A 289 -9.24 14.39 12.30
N GLY A 290 -9.58 15.48 11.60
CA GLY A 290 -9.05 16.81 11.84
C GLY A 290 -8.02 17.26 10.81
N TYR A 291 -7.45 16.31 10.02
CA TYR A 291 -6.56 16.64 8.91
C TYR A 291 -7.33 17.41 7.82
N ARG A 292 -6.71 18.48 7.33
CA ARG A 292 -7.25 19.27 6.23
C ARG A 292 -6.55 18.91 4.93
N PHE A 293 -7.26 18.22 4.03
CA PHE A 293 -6.73 17.83 2.72
C PHE A 293 -6.43 19.06 1.86
N LYS A 294 -5.24 19.07 1.27
CA LYS A 294 -4.74 20.18 0.42
C LYS A 294 -5.02 19.92 -1.06
N VAL A 295 -4.98 18.67 -1.50
CA VAL A 295 -5.03 18.27 -2.91
C VAL A 295 -6.18 17.33 -3.21
N LEU A 296 -6.35 16.28 -2.40
CA LEU A 296 -7.32 15.22 -2.62
C LEU A 296 -8.78 15.70 -2.58
N ASP A 297 -9.54 15.36 -3.61
CA ASP A 297 -11.00 15.58 -3.65
C ASP A 297 -11.80 14.30 -3.43
N ALA A 298 -11.34 13.17 -3.98
CA ALA A 298 -11.96 11.87 -3.82
C ALA A 298 -10.91 10.76 -3.74
N LEU A 299 -11.29 9.63 -3.16
CA LEU A 299 -10.41 8.50 -2.92
C LEU A 299 -11.05 7.19 -3.36
N ILE A 300 -10.32 6.38 -4.12
CA ILE A 300 -10.65 5.00 -4.44
C ILE A 300 -9.73 4.13 -3.59
N THR A 301 -10.30 3.28 -2.74
CA THR A 301 -9.51 2.48 -1.80
C THR A 301 -10.19 1.16 -1.46
N ASN A 302 -9.44 0.21 -0.89
CA ASN A 302 -9.98 -1.03 -0.33
C ASN A 302 -10.65 -0.77 1.04
N PHE A 303 -11.36 -1.77 1.56
CA PHE A 303 -11.74 -1.81 2.97
C PHE A 303 -10.52 -2.16 3.82
N HIS A 304 -10.32 -1.41 4.89
CA HIS A 304 -9.15 -1.48 5.76
C HIS A 304 -9.40 -2.24 7.06
N LEU A 305 -8.31 -2.63 7.73
CA LEU A 305 -8.35 -3.31 9.03
C LEU A 305 -8.94 -2.41 10.12
N PRO A 306 -9.71 -3.00 11.07
CA PRO A 306 -10.14 -2.29 12.27
C PRO A 306 -8.94 -1.66 13.00
N GLU A 307 -9.16 -0.48 13.57
CA GLU A 307 -8.16 0.23 14.37
C GLU A 307 -6.84 0.56 13.63
N SER A 308 -6.84 0.50 12.31
CA SER A 308 -5.66 0.81 11.49
C SER A 308 -5.54 2.30 11.17
N THR A 309 -4.32 2.74 10.87
CA THR A 309 -4.06 4.10 10.37
C THR A 309 -4.84 4.42 9.10
N LEU A 310 -5.16 3.41 8.29
CA LEU A 310 -5.88 3.58 7.04
C LEU A 310 -7.38 3.83 7.26
N VAL A 311 -8.01 3.20 8.25
CA VAL A 311 -9.38 3.56 8.66
C VAL A 311 -9.42 4.99 9.19
N MET A 312 -8.39 5.42 9.89
CA MET A 312 -8.26 6.82 10.36
C MET A 312 -8.17 7.80 9.20
N LEU A 313 -7.40 7.47 8.16
CA LEU A 313 -7.28 8.30 6.95
C LEU A 313 -8.62 8.47 6.23
N VAL A 314 -9.33 7.39 5.95
CA VAL A 314 -10.64 7.48 5.28
C VAL A 314 -11.68 8.17 6.16
N SER A 315 -11.57 8.04 7.48
CA SER A 315 -12.40 8.75 8.45
C SER A 315 -12.11 10.26 8.47
N ALA A 316 -10.86 10.65 8.22
CA ALA A 316 -10.52 12.06 8.05
C ALA A 316 -11.19 12.67 6.82
N LEU A 317 -11.35 11.88 5.75
CA LEU A 317 -11.96 12.36 4.50
C LEU A 317 -13.49 12.42 4.54
N ALA A 318 -14.13 11.39 5.05
CA ALA A 318 -15.59 11.24 4.97
C ALA A 318 -16.33 11.39 6.32
N GLY A 319 -15.58 11.50 7.42
CA GLY A 319 -16.12 11.45 8.77
C GLY A 319 -16.17 10.01 9.32
N ARG A 320 -15.80 9.86 10.59
CA ARG A 320 -15.74 8.55 11.25
C ARG A 320 -17.10 7.83 11.23
N GLU A 321 -18.18 8.54 11.51
CA GLU A 321 -19.53 7.94 11.55
C GLU A 321 -19.96 7.42 10.19
N HIS A 322 -19.73 8.17 9.11
CA HIS A 322 -20.01 7.73 7.75
C HIS A 322 -19.19 6.50 7.37
N ILE A 323 -17.91 6.47 7.73
CA ILE A 323 -17.02 5.34 7.44
C ILE A 323 -17.45 4.10 8.21
N LEU A 324 -17.68 4.19 9.51
CA LEU A 324 -18.11 3.03 10.30
C LEU A 324 -19.46 2.49 9.81
N HIS A 325 -20.41 3.37 9.48
CA HIS A 325 -21.66 2.96 8.89
C HIS A 325 -21.49 2.26 7.53
N ALA A 326 -20.63 2.80 6.66
CA ALA A 326 -20.30 2.18 5.37
C ALA A 326 -19.66 0.80 5.54
N TYR A 327 -18.81 0.63 6.54
CA TYR A 327 -18.17 -0.66 6.85
C TYR A 327 -19.16 -1.68 7.41
N GLU A 328 -20.08 -1.27 8.27
CA GLU A 328 -21.20 -2.12 8.75
C GLU A 328 -22.06 -2.59 7.58
N GLU A 329 -22.44 -1.68 6.69
CA GLU A 329 -23.17 -2.00 5.46
C GLU A 329 -22.42 -2.98 4.57
N ALA A 330 -21.10 -2.76 4.37
CA ALA A 330 -20.26 -3.64 3.59
C ALA A 330 -20.18 -5.06 4.19
N ILE A 331 -20.12 -5.18 5.52
CA ILE A 331 -20.12 -6.47 6.23
C ILE A 331 -21.48 -7.15 6.05
N HIS A 332 -22.58 -6.43 6.23
CA HIS A 332 -23.94 -6.94 6.03
C HIS A 332 -24.15 -7.46 4.60
N GLU A 333 -23.70 -6.71 3.62
CA GLU A 333 -23.76 -7.05 2.19
C GLU A 333 -22.66 -8.03 1.74
N LYS A 334 -21.83 -8.53 2.66
CA LYS A 334 -20.77 -9.51 2.42
C LYS A 334 -19.76 -9.08 1.35
N TYR A 335 -19.32 -7.84 1.44
CA TYR A 335 -18.15 -7.40 0.67
C TYR A 335 -16.90 -8.15 1.12
N ARG A 336 -15.94 -8.21 0.23
CA ARG A 336 -14.63 -8.80 0.49
C ARG A 336 -13.68 -7.72 1.00
N PHE A 337 -12.93 -8.01 2.03
CA PHE A 337 -12.09 -7.05 2.76
C PHE A 337 -10.60 -7.21 2.45
N PHE A 338 -9.87 -6.15 2.58
CA PHE A 338 -8.41 -5.98 2.49
C PHE A 338 -7.85 -6.10 1.07
N SER A 339 -6.59 -6.55 0.93
CA SER A 339 -5.78 -6.39 -0.28
C SER A 339 -6.38 -6.99 -1.55
N PHE A 340 -6.98 -8.17 -1.47
CA PHE A 340 -7.66 -8.81 -2.60
C PHE A 340 -9.19 -8.64 -2.57
N GLY A 341 -9.65 -7.80 -1.67
CA GLY A 341 -11.07 -7.49 -1.52
C GLY A 341 -11.62 -6.49 -2.53
N ASP A 342 -12.83 -6.07 -2.22
CA ASP A 342 -13.58 -5.07 -2.99
C ASP A 342 -13.14 -3.64 -2.66
#